data_5986509b0b9c54165ee2eef87828134e
#
_entry.id   5986509b0b9c54165ee2eef87828134e
#
_cell.length_a   1.000
_cell.length_b   1.000
_cell.length_c   1.000
_cell.angle_alpha   90.00
_cell.angle_beta   90.00
_cell.angle_gamma   90.00
#
_symmetry.space_group_name_H-M   'P 1'
#
loop_
_entity.id
_entity.type
_entity.pdbx_description
1 polymer ?
#
loop_
_entity_poly.entity_id
_entity_poly.type
_entity_poly.pdbx_seq_one_letter_code
_entity_poly.pdbx_strand_id
1 'polypeptide(L)'
;NAIKNARGAMLPEGYIQRVIQFAKQGFTSLELPTYDTDWQSEAYVTVSGQNSNNSVRVTNKFLNCVNEDQDWDLIRRTDGKVFKTIKAKNLWDEIGHAAWASADPGIQFDTTINEWHTCPVEEKSASAEAEFSCSVWKRNLPK
;
A
#
# COMPACT_ATOMS: atom_id res chain seq x y z
N ASN A 1 25.35 5.29 4.80
CA ASN A 1 24.77 4.05 4.25
C ASN A 1 23.40 3.72 4.85
N ALA A 2 23.19 3.78 6.21
CA ALA A 2 21.91 3.46 6.86
C ALA A 2 20.73 4.31 6.35
N ILE A 3 20.90 5.62 6.20
CA ILE A 3 19.85 6.53 5.67
C ILE A 3 19.49 6.15 4.22
N LYS A 4 20.49 5.81 3.39
CA LYS A 4 20.25 5.36 2.01
C LYS A 4 19.46 4.05 1.98
N ASN A 5 19.80 3.12 2.85
CA ASN A 5 19.10 1.85 2.98
C ASN A 5 17.66 2.06 3.48
N ALA A 6 17.45 2.93 4.48
CA ALA A 6 16.13 3.28 4.98
C ALA A 6 15.21 3.88 3.90
N ARG A 7 15.76 4.79 3.07
CA ARG A 7 15.07 5.33 1.90
C ARG A 7 14.79 4.27 0.84
N GLY A 8 15.75 3.37 0.60
CA GLY A 8 15.58 2.23 -0.30
C GLY A 8 14.48 1.26 0.18
N ALA A 9 14.32 1.12 1.49
CA ALA A 9 13.22 0.39 2.12
C ALA A 9 11.90 1.19 2.19
N MET A 10 11.85 2.36 1.55
CA MET A 10 10.68 3.24 1.48
C MET A 10 10.13 3.70 2.85
N LEU A 11 10.98 3.82 3.86
CA LEU A 11 10.57 4.41 5.13
C LEU A 11 10.23 5.90 4.94
N PRO A 12 9.17 6.41 5.58
CA PRO A 12 8.78 7.81 5.49
C PRO A 12 9.92 8.76 5.90
N GLU A 13 10.18 9.79 5.09
CA GLU A 13 11.27 10.74 5.35
C GLU A 13 11.16 11.42 6.72
N GLY A 14 9.93 11.76 7.13
CA GLY A 14 9.68 12.33 8.47
C GLY A 14 10.09 11.40 9.62
N TYR A 15 9.96 10.09 9.43
CA TYR A 15 10.41 9.11 10.41
C TYR A 15 11.95 9.05 10.47
N ILE A 16 12.59 9.03 9.30
CA ILE A 16 14.06 9.05 9.18
C ILE A 16 14.63 10.31 9.86
N GLN A 17 14.04 11.47 9.60
CA GLN A 17 14.47 12.73 10.21
C GLN A 17 14.31 12.73 11.74
N ARG A 18 13.21 12.17 12.25
CA ARG A 18 12.98 12.05 13.69
C ARG A 18 14.04 11.17 14.35
N VAL A 19 14.37 10.03 13.77
CA VAL A 19 15.45 9.14 14.26
C VAL A 19 16.80 9.85 14.27
N ILE A 20 17.10 10.63 13.21
CA ILE A 20 18.34 11.44 13.17
C ILE A 20 18.35 12.50 14.29
N GLN A 21 17.22 13.14 14.57
CA GLN A 21 17.14 14.12 15.65
C GLN A 21 17.39 13.47 17.02
N PHE A 22 16.81 12.29 17.28
CA PHE A 22 17.10 11.55 18.52
C PHE A 22 18.58 11.16 18.62
N ALA A 23 19.18 10.70 17.54
CA ALA A 23 20.61 10.39 17.51
C ALA A 23 21.48 11.63 17.82
N LYS A 24 21.11 12.82 17.31
CA LYS A 24 21.79 14.09 17.63
C LYS A 24 21.63 14.50 19.10
N GLN A 25 20.57 14.10 19.75
CA GLN A 25 20.33 14.31 21.17
C GLN A 25 21.06 13.31 22.07
N GLY A 26 21.79 12.36 21.47
CA GLY A 26 22.60 11.39 22.22
C GLY A 26 21.90 10.04 22.46
N PHE A 27 20.72 9.82 21.92
CA PHE A 27 20.08 8.51 22.01
C PHE A 27 20.80 7.50 21.11
N THR A 28 21.22 6.39 21.68
CA THR A 28 21.93 5.29 20.98
C THR A 28 21.00 4.15 20.59
N SER A 29 19.81 4.08 21.20
CA SER A 29 18.75 3.11 20.90
C SER A 29 17.39 3.76 21.07
N LEU A 30 16.42 3.26 20.33
CA LEU A 30 15.00 3.63 20.44
C LEU A 30 14.20 2.35 20.62
N GLU A 31 13.41 2.27 21.67
CA GLU A 31 12.40 1.25 21.80
C GLU A 31 11.22 1.62 20.91
N LEU A 32 10.86 0.72 20.01
CA LEU A 32 9.63 0.82 19.21
C LEU A 32 8.58 -0.03 19.92
N PRO A 33 7.49 0.58 20.43
CA PRO A 33 6.43 -0.18 21.07
C PRO A 33 5.82 -1.15 20.06
N THR A 34 5.75 -2.42 20.43
CA THR A 34 4.98 -3.43 19.72
C THR A 34 3.61 -3.54 20.39
N TYR A 35 2.58 -3.38 19.58
CA TYR A 35 1.20 -3.48 20.06
C TYR A 35 0.69 -4.89 19.78
N ASP A 36 -0.05 -5.44 20.74
CA ASP A 36 -0.78 -6.69 20.54
C ASP A 36 -2.15 -6.44 19.88
N THR A 37 -2.87 -7.51 19.60
CA THR A 37 -4.19 -7.46 18.98
C THR A 37 -5.34 -7.39 19.99
N ASP A 38 -5.02 -7.23 21.28
CA ASP A 38 -6.04 -7.09 22.33
C ASP A 38 -6.81 -5.77 22.12
N TRP A 39 -8.14 -5.86 22.11
CA TRP A 39 -9.03 -4.72 21.92
C TRP A 39 -8.92 -3.65 23.04
N GLN A 40 -8.39 -4.00 24.21
CA GLN A 40 -8.07 -3.06 25.30
C GLN A 40 -6.65 -2.51 25.22
N SER A 41 -5.86 -2.89 24.22
CA SER A 41 -4.48 -2.47 24.08
C SER A 41 -4.40 -0.98 23.71
N GLU A 42 -3.26 -0.38 24.02
CA GLU A 42 -2.93 1.00 23.66
C GLU A 42 -2.96 1.25 22.14
N ALA A 43 -2.87 0.20 21.34
CA ALA A 43 -2.97 0.25 19.87
C ALA A 43 -4.28 0.90 19.39
N TYR A 44 -5.40 0.63 20.06
CA TYR A 44 -6.70 1.20 19.69
C TYR A 44 -6.78 2.72 19.85
N VAL A 45 -5.93 3.30 20.70
CA VAL A 45 -5.93 4.74 20.99
C VAL A 45 -4.83 5.46 20.22
N THR A 46 -3.74 4.77 19.88
CA THR A 46 -2.50 5.40 19.39
C THR A 46 -2.17 5.08 17.94
N VAL A 47 -2.61 3.94 17.40
CA VAL A 47 -2.33 3.55 16.02
C VAL A 47 -3.34 4.18 15.07
N SER A 48 -2.85 4.93 14.07
CA SER A 48 -3.71 5.54 13.05
C SER A 48 -4.18 4.51 12.01
N GLY A 49 -5.34 4.76 11.41
CA GLY A 49 -5.85 3.97 10.31
C GLY A 49 -6.64 2.71 10.70
N GLN A 50 -6.95 2.51 11.98
CA GLN A 50 -7.69 1.34 12.47
C GLN A 50 -9.12 1.25 11.91
N ASN A 51 -9.75 2.39 11.65
CA ASN A 51 -11.11 2.46 11.13
C ASN A 51 -11.13 2.54 9.59
N SER A 52 -9.98 2.42 8.92
CA SER A 52 -9.93 2.39 7.47
C SER A 52 -10.05 0.96 6.97
N ASN A 53 -11.03 0.74 6.10
CA ASN A 53 -11.22 -0.51 5.38
C ASN A 53 -10.57 -0.35 3.99
N ASN A 54 -9.37 -0.88 3.83
CA ASN A 54 -8.61 -0.73 2.60
C ASN A 54 -8.85 -1.92 1.68
N SER A 55 -9.08 -1.63 0.40
CA SER A 55 -9.21 -2.65 -0.64
C SER A 55 -8.28 -2.35 -1.81
N VAL A 56 -7.91 -3.38 -2.53
CA VAL A 56 -7.15 -3.28 -3.79
C VAL A 56 -8.14 -3.38 -4.94
N ARG A 57 -8.14 -2.38 -5.82
CA ARG A 57 -8.99 -2.36 -7.00
C ARG A 57 -8.16 -2.72 -8.24
N VAL A 58 -8.55 -3.78 -8.95
CA VAL A 58 -7.82 -4.32 -10.10
C VAL A 58 -8.67 -4.23 -11.37
N THR A 59 -8.02 -3.88 -12.48
CA THR A 59 -8.66 -3.84 -13.80
C THR A 59 -8.42 -5.14 -14.57
N ASN A 60 -9.26 -5.43 -15.58
CA ASN A 60 -9.03 -6.57 -16.48
C ASN A 60 -7.69 -6.44 -17.22
N LYS A 61 -7.26 -5.21 -17.53
CA LYS A 61 -5.94 -4.96 -18.14
C LYS A 61 -4.81 -5.49 -17.25
N PHE A 62 -4.86 -5.21 -15.95
CA PHE A 62 -3.88 -5.73 -15.00
C PHE A 62 -3.91 -7.26 -14.93
N LEU A 63 -5.10 -7.86 -14.84
CA LEU A 63 -5.25 -9.32 -14.78
C LEU A 63 -4.73 -10.01 -16.04
N ASN A 64 -4.91 -9.41 -17.22
CA ASN A 64 -4.34 -9.91 -18.46
C ASN A 64 -2.80 -9.87 -18.42
N CYS A 65 -2.20 -8.77 -17.92
CA CYS A 65 -0.75 -8.70 -17.69
C CYS A 65 -0.23 -9.77 -16.72
N VAL A 66 -1.02 -10.11 -15.69
CA VAL A 66 -0.68 -11.21 -14.76
C VAL A 66 -0.68 -12.56 -15.48
N ASN A 67 -1.71 -12.83 -16.28
CA ASN A 67 -1.86 -14.10 -17.01
C ASN A 67 -0.78 -14.28 -18.09
N GLU A 68 -0.37 -13.19 -18.73
CA GLU A 68 0.62 -13.17 -19.80
C GLU A 68 2.06 -12.95 -19.31
N ASP A 69 2.27 -12.88 -17.99
CA ASP A 69 3.56 -12.61 -17.35
C ASP A 69 4.23 -11.31 -17.84
N GLN A 70 3.42 -10.30 -18.13
CA GLN A 70 3.88 -9.00 -18.62
C GLN A 70 4.33 -8.09 -17.45
N ASP A 71 5.00 -7.01 -17.85
CA ASP A 71 5.38 -5.94 -16.93
C ASP A 71 4.19 -4.99 -16.69
N TRP A 72 4.15 -4.42 -15.48
CA TRP A 72 3.17 -3.43 -15.07
C TRP A 72 3.83 -2.16 -14.60
N ASP A 73 3.39 -1.02 -15.14
CA ASP A 73 3.90 0.29 -14.77
C ASP A 73 3.12 0.89 -13.61
N LEU A 74 3.84 1.26 -12.57
CA LEU A 74 3.32 2.05 -11.47
C LEU A 74 3.42 3.54 -11.82
N ILE A 75 2.29 4.19 -11.97
CA ILE A 75 2.18 5.59 -12.40
C ILE A 75 2.03 6.50 -11.17
N ARG A 76 2.75 7.60 -11.16
CA ARG A 76 2.59 8.63 -10.12
C ARG A 76 1.32 9.43 -10.37
N ARG A 77 0.53 9.63 -9.32
CA ARG A 77 -0.73 10.40 -9.41
C ARG A 77 -0.50 11.90 -9.61
N THR A 78 0.67 12.42 -9.21
CA THR A 78 0.99 13.85 -9.25
C THR A 78 1.35 14.36 -10.63
N ASP A 79 2.05 13.56 -11.43
CA ASP A 79 2.59 13.97 -12.73
C ASP A 79 2.32 12.98 -13.88
N GLY A 80 1.60 11.89 -13.60
CA GLY A 80 1.26 10.87 -14.59
C GLY A 80 2.44 10.10 -15.16
N LYS A 81 3.64 10.24 -14.59
CA LYS A 81 4.84 9.57 -15.10
C LYS A 81 5.02 8.20 -14.45
N VAL A 82 5.61 7.29 -15.19
CA VAL A 82 6.01 5.98 -14.68
C VAL A 82 7.02 6.16 -13.56
N PHE A 83 6.69 5.65 -12.39
CA PHE A 83 7.56 5.65 -11.21
C PHE A 83 8.47 4.41 -11.19
N LYS A 84 7.89 3.26 -11.49
CA LYS A 84 8.56 1.98 -11.47
C LYS A 84 7.79 0.97 -12.32
N THR A 85 8.51 0.16 -13.09
CA THR A 85 7.98 -1.00 -13.79
C THR A 85 8.28 -2.26 -12.99
N ILE A 86 7.30 -3.11 -12.78
CA ILE A 86 7.42 -4.38 -12.03
C ILE A 86 6.68 -5.49 -12.79
N LYS A 87 7.00 -6.74 -12.50
CA LYS A 87 6.21 -7.87 -13.00
C LYS A 87 4.81 -7.86 -12.40
N ALA A 88 3.78 -7.89 -13.25
CA ALA A 88 2.38 -7.93 -12.81
C ALA A 88 2.11 -9.13 -11.90
N LYS A 89 2.68 -10.30 -12.23
CA LYS A 89 2.56 -11.52 -11.45
C LYS A 89 3.12 -11.37 -10.04
N ASN A 90 4.31 -10.76 -9.88
CA ASN A 90 4.90 -10.56 -8.56
C ASN A 90 4.01 -9.65 -7.69
N LEU A 91 3.42 -8.61 -8.28
CA LEU A 91 2.50 -7.74 -7.57
C LEU A 91 1.22 -8.48 -7.17
N TRP A 92 0.71 -9.35 -8.04
CA TRP A 92 -0.46 -10.19 -7.74
C TRP A 92 -0.18 -11.16 -6.59
N ASP A 93 1.00 -11.79 -6.58
CA ASP A 93 1.43 -12.69 -5.51
C ASP A 93 1.58 -11.94 -4.16
N GLU A 94 2.12 -10.70 -4.18
CA GLU A 94 2.19 -9.84 -3.00
C GLU A 94 0.78 -9.49 -2.47
N ILE A 95 -0.17 -9.19 -3.35
CA ILE A 95 -1.58 -8.94 -2.99
C ILE A 95 -2.21 -10.17 -2.35
N GLY A 96 -2.03 -11.35 -2.97
CA GLY A 96 -2.55 -12.61 -2.47
C GLY A 96 -1.97 -12.96 -1.11
N HIS A 97 -0.66 -12.81 -0.93
CA HIS A 97 0.01 -13.05 0.34
C HIS A 97 -0.49 -12.09 1.44
N ALA A 98 -0.64 -10.80 1.11
CA ALA A 98 -1.13 -9.81 2.06
C ALA A 98 -2.58 -10.10 2.48
N ALA A 99 -3.45 -10.46 1.54
CA ALA A 99 -4.83 -10.87 1.81
C ALA A 99 -4.91 -12.09 2.74
N TRP A 100 -4.06 -13.08 2.49
CA TRP A 100 -3.97 -14.27 3.36
C TRP A 100 -3.44 -13.93 4.75
N ALA A 101 -2.36 -13.16 4.84
CA ALA A 101 -1.72 -12.82 6.11
C ALA A 101 -2.60 -11.94 7.01
N SER A 102 -3.40 -11.03 6.42
CA SER A 102 -4.34 -10.17 7.16
C SER A 102 -5.69 -10.83 7.43
N ALA A 103 -5.98 -11.98 6.79
CA ALA A 103 -7.30 -12.61 6.78
C ALA A 103 -8.45 -11.70 6.33
N ASP A 104 -8.12 -10.63 5.60
CA ASP A 104 -9.08 -9.61 5.10
C ASP A 104 -8.85 -9.35 3.60
N PRO A 105 -9.41 -10.20 2.72
CA PRO A 105 -9.19 -10.15 1.27
C PRO A 105 -10.07 -9.07 0.61
N GLY A 106 -9.69 -7.81 0.77
CA GLY A 106 -10.37 -6.68 0.14
C GLY A 106 -9.94 -6.48 -1.32
N ILE A 107 -10.43 -7.29 -2.26
CA ILE A 107 -10.17 -7.14 -3.70
C ILE A 107 -11.44 -6.72 -4.42
N GLN A 108 -11.35 -5.72 -5.30
CA GLN A 108 -12.43 -5.23 -6.14
C GLN A 108 -12.03 -5.34 -7.62
N PHE A 109 -12.91 -5.90 -8.43
CA PHE A 109 -12.71 -6.05 -9.88
C PHE A 109 -13.32 -4.85 -10.61
N ASP A 110 -12.51 -3.82 -10.82
CA ASP A 110 -12.93 -2.51 -11.33
C ASP A 110 -13.72 -2.57 -12.62
N THR A 111 -13.20 -3.28 -13.62
CA THR A 111 -13.85 -3.38 -14.94
C THR A 111 -15.22 -4.02 -14.84
N THR A 112 -15.33 -5.14 -14.14
CA THR A 112 -16.60 -5.86 -13.96
C THR A 112 -17.61 -5.03 -13.17
N ILE A 113 -17.16 -4.37 -12.08
CA ILE A 113 -18.03 -3.50 -11.28
C ILE A 113 -18.61 -2.37 -12.14
N ASN A 114 -17.76 -1.72 -12.95
CA ASN A 114 -18.22 -0.61 -13.80
C ASN A 114 -19.11 -1.06 -14.97
N GLU A 115 -18.88 -2.26 -15.52
CA GLU A 115 -19.75 -2.84 -16.56
C GLU A 115 -21.17 -3.12 -16.06
N TRP A 116 -21.31 -3.50 -14.80
CA TRP A 116 -22.60 -3.83 -14.18
C TRP A 116 -23.25 -2.66 -13.45
N HIS A 117 -22.57 -1.51 -13.41
CA HIS A 117 -23.05 -0.34 -12.67
C HIS A 117 -24.25 0.30 -13.37
N THR A 118 -25.34 0.50 -12.63
CA THR A 118 -26.62 1.01 -13.17
C THR A 118 -26.65 2.52 -13.39
N CYS A 119 -25.69 3.28 -12.80
CA CYS A 119 -25.58 4.74 -12.93
C CYS A 119 -24.16 5.15 -13.40
N PRO A 120 -23.79 4.89 -14.66
CA PRO A 120 -22.38 5.01 -15.12
C PRO A 120 -21.89 6.45 -15.27
N VAL A 121 -22.75 7.46 -15.18
CA VAL A 121 -22.40 8.85 -15.55
C VAL A 121 -21.72 9.61 -14.41
N GLU A 122 -22.03 9.31 -13.15
CA GLU A 122 -21.52 10.08 -12.00
C GLU A 122 -20.20 9.52 -11.45
N GLU A 123 -19.90 8.25 -11.64
CA GLU A 123 -18.73 7.59 -11.03
C GLU A 123 -17.55 7.34 -11.98
N LYS A 124 -17.72 7.46 -13.30
CA LYS A 124 -16.59 7.33 -14.24
C LYS A 124 -15.49 8.38 -14.02
N SER A 125 -15.82 9.53 -13.46
CA SER A 125 -14.84 10.55 -13.10
C SER A 125 -14.06 10.21 -11.83
N ALA A 126 -14.64 9.46 -10.90
CA ALA A 126 -13.98 9.03 -9.68
C ALA A 126 -13.17 7.73 -9.87
N SER A 127 -13.62 6.84 -10.77
CA SER A 127 -12.95 5.56 -11.04
C SER A 127 -11.72 5.68 -11.95
N ALA A 128 -11.67 6.68 -12.82
CA ALA A 128 -10.51 6.96 -13.66
C ALA A 128 -9.29 7.44 -12.84
N GLU A 129 -9.52 7.97 -11.63
CA GLU A 129 -8.45 8.43 -10.73
C GLU A 129 -8.00 7.38 -9.71
N ALA A 130 -8.71 6.25 -9.59
CA ALA A 130 -8.37 5.17 -8.68
C ALA A 130 -7.32 4.19 -9.28
N GLU A 131 -6.38 4.70 -10.07
CA GLU A 131 -5.21 3.92 -10.43
C GLU A 131 -4.38 3.67 -9.17
N PHE A 132 -4.48 2.45 -8.74
CA PHE A 132 -3.63 1.67 -7.84
C PHE A 132 -2.66 2.48 -6.96
N SER A 133 -3.12 2.93 -5.81
CA SER A 133 -2.25 3.41 -4.74
C SER A 133 -1.72 2.23 -3.91
N CYS A 134 -0.66 1.58 -4.39
CA CYS A 134 0.05 0.50 -3.70
C CYS A 134 0.77 0.97 -2.41
N SER A 135 0.65 2.24 -2.04
CA SER A 135 1.41 2.81 -0.92
C SER A 135 0.91 2.40 0.46
N VAL A 136 -0.29 1.87 0.57
CA VAL A 136 -0.92 1.56 1.87
C VAL A 136 -0.50 0.17 2.37
N TRP A 137 -0.24 -0.79 1.49
CA TRP A 137 0.01 -2.18 1.89
C TRP A 137 1.43 -2.46 2.43
N LYS A 138 2.44 -1.70 1.99
CA LYS A 138 3.82 -1.90 2.48
C LYS A 138 4.08 -1.48 3.93
N ARG A 139 3.14 -0.79 4.57
CA ARG A 139 3.32 -0.31 5.96
C ARG A 139 2.99 -1.32 7.04
N ASN A 140 2.30 -2.40 6.71
CA ASN A 140 1.76 -3.35 7.70
C ASN A 140 2.27 -4.79 7.56
N LEU A 141 3.28 -5.06 6.73
CA LEU A 141 3.92 -6.37 6.69
C LEU A 141 4.93 -6.48 7.83
N PRO A 142 4.77 -7.43 8.76
CA PRO A 142 5.82 -7.78 9.71
C PRO A 142 7.03 -8.30 8.92
N LYS A 143 8.22 -7.89 9.32
CA LYS A 143 9.49 -8.42 8.80
C LYS A 143 9.69 -9.85 9.24
#